data_8175d31b22f25b7ba8887936f0a2b5a0
#
_entry.id   8175d31b22f25b7ba8887936f0a2b5a0
#
_cell.length_a   1.000
_cell.length_b   1.000
_cell.length_c   1.000
_cell.angle_alpha   90.00
_cell.angle_beta   90.00
_cell.angle_gamma   90.00
#
_symmetry.space_group_name_H-M   'P 1'
#
loop_
_entity.id
_entity.type
_entity.pdbx_description
1 polymer ?
#
loop_
_entity_poly.entity_id
_entity_poly.type
_entity_poly.pdbx_seq_one_letter_code
_entity_poly.pdbx_strand_id
1 'polypeptide(L)'
;MIGFLGEYEVTLDAKGRFLLPAGFRKQLEDGANQFVINRGIEACLSLYPMQSWEPIFTEVSKLNDFDPKVRQFRRYFLNGATNVELDSAGRLLLPRALMDYAGLNKDAVLVSAVNKIEIWDKIKYTQFFETFSPDSFSDLANEVMNSQRNS
;
A
#
# COMPACT_ATOMS: atom_id res chain seq x y z
N MET A 1 4.27 13.82 9.43
CA MET A 1 5.04 12.80 8.67
C MET A 1 5.20 13.26 7.23
N ILE A 2 6.41 13.26 6.74
CA ILE A 2 6.71 13.69 5.37
C ILE A 2 6.39 12.57 4.38
N GLY A 3 6.66 11.33 4.75
CA GLY A 3 6.41 10.15 3.94
C GLY A 3 7.24 8.98 4.44
N PHE A 4 6.93 7.78 3.94
CA PHE A 4 7.69 6.59 4.28
C PHE A 4 8.88 6.42 3.35
N LEU A 5 9.95 5.85 3.89
CA LEU A 5 11.12 5.42 3.15
C LEU A 5 11.48 4.01 3.58
N GLY A 6 11.89 3.19 2.62
CA GLY A 6 12.44 1.87 2.90
C GLY A 6 11.69 0.72 2.25
N GLU A 7 12.31 -0.43 2.34
CA GLU A 7 11.82 -1.70 1.81
C GLU A 7 12.26 -2.80 2.76
N TYR A 8 11.34 -3.67 3.15
CA TYR A 8 11.60 -4.74 4.14
C TYR A 8 10.90 -6.02 3.74
N GLU A 9 11.60 -7.15 3.92
CA GLU A 9 10.98 -8.45 3.77
C GLU A 9 10.32 -8.87 5.08
N VAL A 10 9.16 -9.50 4.98
CA VAL A 10 8.44 -10.07 6.14
C VAL A 10 7.93 -11.45 5.80
N THR A 11 7.62 -12.22 6.83
CA THR A 11 7.03 -13.56 6.69
C THR A 11 5.65 -13.54 7.31
N LEU A 12 4.64 -14.00 6.55
CA LEU A 12 3.28 -14.15 7.04
C LEU A 12 3.16 -15.47 7.81
N ASP A 13 2.50 -15.42 8.98
CA ASP A 13 2.21 -16.65 9.71
C ASP A 13 0.98 -17.35 9.11
N ALA A 14 0.62 -18.50 9.67
CA ALA A 14 -0.49 -19.31 9.16
C ALA A 14 -1.84 -18.59 9.19
N LYS A 15 -1.99 -17.57 10.05
CA LYS A 15 -3.21 -16.77 10.16
C LYS A 15 -3.21 -15.53 9.28
N GLY A 16 -2.10 -15.25 8.59
CA GLY A 16 -1.96 -14.06 7.76
C GLY A 16 -1.48 -12.84 8.53
N ARG A 17 -0.79 -13.03 9.64
CA ARG A 17 -0.22 -11.92 10.42
C ARG A 17 1.26 -11.75 10.10
N PHE A 18 1.72 -10.51 10.18
CA PHE A 18 3.13 -10.20 10.05
C PHE A 18 3.52 -9.11 11.03
N LEU A 19 4.78 -9.14 11.44
CA LEU A 19 5.34 -8.12 12.33
C LEU A 19 5.69 -6.88 11.48
N LEU A 20 5.14 -5.72 11.86
CA LEU A 20 5.48 -4.48 11.17
C LEU A 20 6.94 -4.13 11.47
N PRO A 21 7.79 -3.99 10.44
CA PRO A 21 9.21 -3.72 10.66
C PRO A 21 9.47 -2.46 11.47
N ALA A 22 10.46 -2.53 12.37
CA ALA A 22 10.84 -1.41 13.22
C ALA A 22 11.18 -0.16 12.39
N GLY A 23 11.76 -0.34 11.20
CA GLY A 23 12.08 0.79 10.32
C GLY A 23 10.86 1.57 9.88
N PHE A 24 9.71 0.92 9.67
CA PHE A 24 8.46 1.62 9.39
C PHE A 24 7.80 2.14 10.66
N ARG A 25 7.85 1.38 11.76
CA ARG A 25 7.25 1.80 13.02
C ARG A 25 7.83 3.11 13.53
N LYS A 26 9.12 3.31 13.35
CA LYS A 26 9.80 4.54 13.74
C LYS A 26 9.33 5.76 12.96
N GLN A 27 8.79 5.56 11.77
CA GLN A 27 8.31 6.64 10.91
C GLN A 27 6.85 6.99 11.17
N LEU A 28 6.16 6.22 12.01
CA LEU A 28 4.79 6.51 12.42
C LEU A 28 4.79 7.55 13.53
N GLU A 29 3.67 8.27 13.66
CA GLU A 29 3.47 9.16 14.79
C GLU A 29 3.32 8.36 16.09
N ASP A 30 3.65 8.99 17.21
CA ASP A 30 3.57 8.37 18.53
C ASP A 30 2.15 7.86 18.79
N GLY A 31 2.05 6.61 19.20
CA GLY A 31 0.77 5.98 19.49
C GLY A 31 -0.04 5.56 18.27
N ALA A 32 0.47 5.76 17.05
CA ALA A 32 -0.23 5.35 15.84
C ALA A 32 -0.24 3.82 15.75
N ASN A 33 -1.44 3.22 15.87
CA ASN A 33 -1.61 1.77 15.83
C ASN A 33 -2.77 1.34 14.93
N GLN A 34 -3.48 2.30 14.32
CA GLN A 34 -4.61 2.03 13.45
C GLN A 34 -4.30 2.35 12.00
N PHE A 35 -4.74 1.46 11.13
CA PHE A 35 -4.46 1.51 9.70
C PHE A 35 -5.70 1.15 8.91
N VAL A 36 -5.68 1.53 7.64
CA VAL A 36 -6.63 1.00 6.66
C VAL A 36 -5.81 0.25 5.61
N ILE A 37 -6.19 -0.98 5.33
CA ILE A 37 -5.59 -1.76 4.26
C ILE A 37 -6.58 -1.88 3.12
N ASN A 38 -6.08 -1.76 1.89
CA ASN A 38 -6.92 -1.78 0.70
C ASN A 38 -6.18 -2.43 -0.47
N ARG A 39 -6.92 -2.71 -1.53
CA ARG A 39 -6.35 -3.18 -2.80
C ARG A 39 -5.46 -2.09 -3.38
N GLY A 40 -4.30 -2.47 -3.87
CA GLY A 40 -3.45 -1.57 -4.63
C GLY A 40 -3.93 -1.42 -6.07
N ILE A 41 -3.38 -0.45 -6.79
CA ILE A 41 -3.65 -0.28 -8.21
C ILE A 41 -3.04 -1.45 -8.99
N GLU A 42 -1.80 -1.84 -8.65
CA GLU A 42 -1.21 -3.09 -9.12
C GLU A 42 -1.69 -4.24 -8.24
N ALA A 43 -1.25 -5.45 -8.51
CA ALA A 43 -1.61 -6.65 -7.74
C ALA A 43 -0.86 -6.71 -6.41
N CYS A 44 -1.08 -5.70 -5.56
CA CYS A 44 -0.50 -5.57 -4.23
C CYS A 44 -1.54 -4.97 -3.30
N LEU A 45 -1.20 -4.80 -2.04
CA LEU A 45 -2.05 -4.12 -1.07
C LEU A 45 -1.44 -2.78 -0.68
N SER A 46 -2.30 -1.83 -0.34
CA SER A 46 -1.90 -0.53 0.19
C SER A 46 -2.27 -0.46 1.67
N LEU A 47 -1.28 -0.20 2.51
CA LEU A 47 -1.47 -0.04 3.95
C LEU A 47 -1.28 1.43 4.30
N TYR A 48 -2.36 2.05 4.80
CA TYR A 48 -2.36 3.47 5.14
C TYR A 48 -2.44 3.63 6.65
N PRO A 49 -1.55 4.43 7.26
CA PRO A 49 -1.86 4.95 8.58
C PRO A 49 -3.18 5.73 8.50
N MET A 50 -3.95 5.74 9.58
CA MET A 50 -5.25 6.41 9.59
C MET A 50 -5.13 7.87 9.15
N GLN A 51 -4.08 8.55 9.59
CA GLN A 51 -3.81 9.93 9.23
C GLN A 51 -3.66 10.14 7.71
N SER A 52 -3.10 9.16 7.01
CA SER A 52 -2.94 9.23 5.55
C SER A 52 -4.22 8.81 4.83
N TRP A 53 -5.01 7.94 5.42
CA TRP A 53 -6.26 7.46 4.83
C TRP A 53 -7.37 8.50 4.85
N GLU A 54 -7.50 9.26 5.94
CA GLU A 54 -8.60 10.22 6.09
C GLU A 54 -8.70 11.24 4.94
N PRO A 55 -7.61 11.86 4.48
CA PRO A 55 -7.69 12.76 3.33
C PRO A 55 -8.15 12.06 2.05
N ILE A 56 -7.73 10.82 1.84
CA ILE A 56 -8.13 10.03 0.68
C ILE A 56 -9.62 9.72 0.72
N PHE A 57 -10.10 9.28 1.88
CA PHE A 57 -11.53 9.01 2.07
C PHE A 57 -12.37 10.27 1.83
N THR A 58 -11.93 11.42 2.34
CA THR A 58 -12.62 12.69 2.14
C THR A 58 -12.70 13.05 0.66
N GLU A 59 -11.59 12.92 -0.06
CA GLU A 59 -11.53 13.22 -1.48
C GLU A 59 -12.43 12.30 -2.30
N VAL A 60 -12.37 11.01 -2.05
CA VAL A 60 -13.21 10.02 -2.76
C VAL A 60 -14.68 10.24 -2.46
N SER A 61 -15.01 10.63 -1.22
CA SER A 61 -16.38 10.90 -0.80
C SER A 61 -17.01 12.11 -1.50
N LYS A 62 -16.20 13.04 -1.97
CA LYS A 62 -16.66 14.26 -2.62
C LYS A 62 -16.88 14.12 -4.13
N LEU A 63 -16.53 12.97 -4.70
CA LEU A 63 -16.70 12.74 -6.13
C LEU A 63 -18.19 12.75 -6.51
N ASN A 64 -18.47 13.07 -7.79
CA ASN A 64 -19.83 13.25 -8.28
C ASN A 64 -20.62 11.94 -8.30
N ASP A 65 -21.63 11.83 -7.43
CA ASP A 65 -22.50 10.64 -7.34
C ASP A 65 -23.30 10.36 -8.59
N PHE A 66 -23.51 11.36 -9.45
CA PHE A 66 -24.32 11.20 -10.64
C PHE A 66 -23.56 10.59 -11.81
N ASP A 67 -22.24 10.49 -11.70
CA ASP A 67 -21.41 9.84 -12.72
C ASP A 67 -21.32 8.34 -12.43
N PRO A 68 -21.78 7.48 -13.37
CA PRO A 68 -21.71 6.02 -13.17
C PRO A 68 -20.29 5.48 -12.97
N LYS A 69 -19.32 6.11 -13.62
CA LYS A 69 -17.91 5.69 -13.47
C LYS A 69 -17.42 5.98 -12.05
N VAL A 70 -17.80 7.09 -11.49
CA VAL A 70 -17.46 7.45 -10.11
C VAL A 70 -18.07 6.47 -9.13
N ARG A 71 -19.36 6.13 -9.31
CA ARG A 71 -20.04 5.17 -8.44
C ARG A 71 -19.35 3.81 -8.48
N GLN A 72 -18.99 3.35 -9.68
CA GLN A 72 -18.30 2.07 -9.85
C GLN A 72 -16.93 2.08 -9.18
N PHE A 73 -16.13 3.11 -9.43
CA PHE A 73 -14.81 3.28 -8.83
C PHE A 73 -14.89 3.32 -7.30
N ARG A 74 -15.76 4.21 -6.78
CA ARG A 74 -15.88 4.40 -5.34
C ARG A 74 -16.33 3.13 -4.63
N ARG A 75 -17.29 2.41 -5.21
CA ARG A 75 -17.80 1.16 -4.67
C ARG A 75 -16.70 0.12 -4.58
N TYR A 76 -15.95 -0.05 -5.66
CA TYR A 76 -14.85 -1.02 -5.70
C TYR A 76 -13.73 -0.61 -4.72
N PHE A 77 -13.38 0.67 -4.72
CA PHE A 77 -12.29 1.18 -3.89
C PHE A 77 -12.62 1.09 -2.40
N LEU A 78 -13.77 1.63 -1.99
CA LEU A 78 -14.12 1.67 -0.57
C LEU A 78 -14.49 0.30 -0.01
N ASN A 79 -15.06 -0.59 -0.81
CA ASN A 79 -15.44 -1.91 -0.32
C ASN A 79 -14.23 -2.84 -0.12
N GLY A 80 -13.09 -2.52 -0.71
CA GLY A 80 -11.85 -3.23 -0.45
C GLY A 80 -11.18 -2.79 0.85
N ALA A 81 -11.47 -1.58 1.31
CA ALA A 81 -10.81 -1.00 2.47
C ALA A 81 -11.29 -1.65 3.77
N THR A 82 -10.35 -1.97 4.65
CA THR A 82 -10.62 -2.62 5.93
C THR A 82 -9.76 -1.98 7.01
N ASN A 83 -10.38 -1.67 8.16
CA ASN A 83 -9.64 -1.19 9.33
C ASN A 83 -8.85 -2.34 9.94
N VAL A 84 -7.59 -2.10 10.22
CA VAL A 84 -6.73 -3.06 10.90
C VAL A 84 -5.94 -2.34 11.99
N GLU A 85 -5.60 -3.05 13.05
CA GLU A 85 -4.92 -2.47 14.20
C GLU A 85 -3.71 -3.33 14.56
N LEU A 86 -2.61 -2.69 14.94
CA LEU A 86 -1.46 -3.41 15.50
C LEU A 86 -1.88 -4.11 16.79
N ASP A 87 -1.56 -5.38 16.91
CA ASP A 87 -1.76 -6.10 18.16
C ASP A 87 -0.67 -5.74 19.18
N SER A 88 -0.75 -6.30 20.38
CA SER A 88 0.20 -6.01 21.45
C SER A 88 1.63 -6.42 21.12
N ALA A 89 1.81 -7.32 20.18
CA ALA A 89 3.12 -7.76 19.72
C ALA A 89 3.63 -6.96 18.50
N GLY A 90 2.86 -5.99 18.01
CA GLY A 90 3.24 -5.18 16.85
C GLY A 90 2.96 -5.85 15.51
N ARG A 91 1.99 -6.78 15.47
CA ARG A 91 1.61 -7.50 14.25
C ARG A 91 0.30 -6.96 13.68
N LEU A 92 0.18 -7.06 12.36
CA LEU A 92 -1.06 -6.76 11.64
C LEU A 92 -1.60 -8.06 11.04
N LEU A 93 -2.93 -8.21 11.08
CA LEU A 93 -3.63 -9.34 10.47
C LEU A 93 -4.19 -8.91 9.11
N LEU A 94 -3.83 -9.62 8.05
CA LEU A 94 -4.32 -9.34 6.70
C LEU A 94 -5.65 -10.06 6.47
N PRO A 95 -6.68 -9.35 5.96
CA PRO A 95 -7.91 -10.01 5.55
C PRO A 95 -7.66 -11.01 4.42
N ARG A 96 -8.29 -12.18 4.51
CA ARG A 96 -8.09 -13.25 3.52
C ARG A 96 -8.40 -12.80 2.10
N ALA A 97 -9.49 -12.09 1.89
CA ALA A 97 -9.86 -11.62 0.56
C ALA A 97 -8.81 -10.71 -0.06
N LEU A 98 -8.16 -9.88 0.76
CA LEU A 98 -7.08 -9.02 0.28
C LEU A 98 -5.81 -9.81 0.00
N MET A 99 -5.50 -10.81 0.82
CA MET A 99 -4.38 -11.71 0.54
C MET A 99 -4.56 -12.40 -0.80
N ASP A 100 -5.77 -12.88 -1.08
CA ASP A 100 -6.09 -13.54 -2.34
C ASP A 100 -5.95 -12.58 -3.52
N TYR A 101 -6.43 -11.35 -3.37
CA TYR A 101 -6.31 -10.32 -4.40
C TYR A 101 -4.84 -10.09 -4.79
N ALA A 102 -3.96 -9.97 -3.81
CA ALA A 102 -2.54 -9.69 -4.04
C ALA A 102 -1.72 -10.97 -4.29
N GLY A 103 -2.35 -12.13 -4.20
CA GLY A 103 -1.65 -13.41 -4.35
C GLY A 103 -0.58 -13.61 -3.29
N LEU A 104 -0.81 -13.10 -2.09
CA LEU A 104 0.13 -13.22 -0.99
C LEU A 104 0.22 -14.66 -0.52
N ASN A 105 1.44 -15.09 -0.28
CA ASN A 105 1.75 -16.41 0.20
C ASN A 105 2.49 -16.28 1.54
N LYS A 106 3.65 -16.88 1.68
CA LYS A 106 4.40 -16.87 2.94
C LYS A 106 5.30 -15.64 3.05
N ASP A 107 6.06 -15.35 2.01
CA ASP A 107 7.04 -14.27 2.02
C ASP A 107 6.50 -13.05 1.29
N ALA A 108 6.60 -11.90 1.94
CA ALA A 108 6.10 -10.65 1.40
C ALA A 108 7.17 -9.56 1.49
N VAL A 109 7.00 -8.52 0.68
CA VAL A 109 7.86 -7.34 0.69
C VAL A 109 6.99 -6.13 1.00
N LEU A 110 7.41 -5.36 1.99
CA LEU A 110 6.78 -4.08 2.34
C LEU A 110 7.61 -2.96 1.74
N VAL A 111 6.98 -2.13 0.93
CA VAL A 111 7.64 -1.10 0.14
C VAL A 111 7.02 0.25 0.43
N SER A 112 7.84 1.25 0.69
CA SER A 112 7.35 2.61 0.89
C SER A 112 6.76 3.17 -0.41
N ALA A 113 5.64 3.88 -0.28
CA ALA A 113 4.96 4.52 -1.41
C ALA A 113 4.41 5.88 -0.97
N VAL A 114 5.29 6.76 -0.50
CA VAL A 114 5.05 8.12 -0.02
C VAL A 114 4.27 8.12 1.31
N ASN A 115 2.94 8.13 1.24
CA ASN A 115 2.09 8.21 2.44
C ASN A 115 1.47 6.86 2.85
N LYS A 116 1.90 5.79 2.20
CA LYS A 116 1.42 4.43 2.45
C LYS A 116 2.55 3.44 2.30
N ILE A 117 2.27 2.20 2.66
CA ILE A 117 3.19 1.08 2.48
C ILE A 117 2.50 0.08 1.57
N GLU A 118 3.16 -0.34 0.51
CA GLU A 118 2.64 -1.41 -0.35
C GLU A 118 3.10 -2.76 0.17
N ILE A 119 2.21 -3.75 0.08
CA ILE A 119 2.50 -5.12 0.49
C ILE A 119 2.40 -6.00 -0.75
N TRP A 120 3.52 -6.60 -1.13
CA TRP A 120 3.64 -7.43 -2.32
C TRP A 120 4.03 -8.85 -1.93
N ASP A 121 3.51 -9.84 -2.67
CA ASP A 121 4.10 -11.16 -2.63
C ASP A 121 5.54 -11.06 -3.14
N LYS A 122 6.48 -11.70 -2.44
CA LYS A 122 7.91 -11.56 -2.76
C LYS A 122 8.24 -11.98 -4.18
N ILE A 123 7.70 -13.11 -4.65
CA ILE A 123 7.97 -13.61 -6.00
C ILE A 123 7.39 -12.64 -7.04
N LYS A 124 6.17 -12.16 -6.84
CA LYS A 124 5.53 -11.21 -7.74
C LYS A 124 6.26 -9.89 -7.79
N TYR A 125 6.75 -9.40 -6.66
CA TYR A 125 7.52 -8.17 -6.60
C TYR A 125 8.81 -8.30 -7.41
N THR A 126 9.53 -9.39 -7.23
CA THR A 126 10.75 -9.68 -7.96
C THR A 126 10.48 -9.73 -9.47
N GLN A 127 9.41 -10.41 -9.88
CA GLN A 127 9.03 -10.51 -11.30
C GLN A 127 8.65 -9.17 -11.89
N PHE A 128 7.94 -8.34 -11.12
CA PHE A 128 7.49 -7.02 -11.57
C PHE A 128 8.68 -6.11 -11.92
N PHE A 129 9.78 -6.23 -11.19
CA PHE A 129 10.97 -5.40 -11.39
C PHE A 129 12.16 -6.12 -11.99
N GLU A 130 12.02 -7.36 -12.45
CA GLU A 130 13.18 -8.15 -12.94
C GLU A 130 13.82 -7.57 -14.19
N THR A 131 13.06 -6.85 -15.03
CA THR A 131 13.57 -6.19 -16.24
C THR A 131 13.98 -4.74 -15.99
N PHE A 132 13.84 -4.27 -14.74
CA PHE A 132 14.10 -2.88 -14.39
C PHE A 132 15.60 -2.70 -14.15
N SER A 133 16.29 -2.01 -15.06
CA SER A 133 17.73 -1.77 -15.03
C SER A 133 18.04 -0.31 -14.68
N PRO A 134 19.30 0.03 -14.40
CA PRO A 134 19.70 1.43 -14.21
C PRO A 134 19.33 2.31 -15.41
N ASP A 135 19.48 1.80 -16.64
CA ASP A 135 19.10 2.56 -17.84
C ASP A 135 17.60 2.78 -17.92
N SER A 136 16.81 1.73 -17.66
CA SER A 136 15.34 1.83 -17.59
C SER A 136 14.91 2.83 -16.54
N PHE A 137 15.56 2.83 -15.39
CA PHE A 137 15.28 3.78 -14.31
C PHE A 137 15.55 5.21 -14.77
N SER A 138 16.71 5.44 -15.39
CA SER A 138 17.11 6.76 -15.85
C SER A 138 16.13 7.30 -16.91
N ASP A 139 15.76 6.46 -17.88
CA ASP A 139 14.81 6.85 -18.91
C ASP A 139 13.45 7.19 -18.35
N LEU A 140 12.95 6.36 -17.41
CA LEU A 140 11.67 6.60 -16.77
C LEU A 140 11.70 7.87 -15.93
N ALA A 141 12.79 8.12 -15.21
CA ALA A 141 12.94 9.32 -14.39
C ALA A 141 12.87 10.57 -15.26
N ASN A 142 13.57 10.58 -16.39
CA ASN A 142 13.54 11.70 -17.32
C ASN A 142 12.14 11.93 -17.88
N GLU A 143 11.46 10.87 -18.30
CA GLU A 143 10.11 10.96 -18.84
C GLU A 143 9.12 11.51 -17.81
N VAL A 144 9.12 10.94 -16.62
CA VAL A 144 8.18 11.32 -15.54
C VAL A 144 8.43 12.75 -15.09
N MET A 145 9.68 13.13 -14.83
CA MET A 145 10.01 14.46 -14.32
C MET A 145 9.74 15.53 -15.38
N ASN A 146 10.02 15.26 -16.64
CA ASN A 146 9.73 16.20 -17.72
C ASN A 146 8.23 16.37 -17.94
N SER A 147 7.47 15.29 -17.89
CA SER A 147 6.01 15.33 -18.02
C SER A 147 5.38 16.21 -16.94
N GLN A 148 5.83 16.07 -15.69
CA GLN A 148 5.30 16.87 -14.57
C GLN A 148 5.69 18.35 -14.67
N ARG A 149 6.86 18.65 -15.22
CA ARG A 149 7.29 20.05 -15.41
C ARG A 149 6.50 20.77 -16.49
N ASN A 150 6.00 20.03 -17.48
CA ASN A 150 5.28 20.58 -18.63
C ASN A 150 3.76 20.58 -18.46
N SER A 151 3.26 20.13 -17.32
CA SER A 151 1.83 20.07 -17.04
C SER A 151 1.33 21.29 -16.28
#